data_b81a1a9edf014dcbb0bf0d48dd0a088c
#
_entry.id   b81a1a9edf014dcbb0bf0d48dd0a088c
#
_cell.length_a   1.000
_cell.length_b   1.000
_cell.length_c   1.000
_cell.angle_alpha   90.00
_cell.angle_beta   90.00
_cell.angle_gamma   90.00
#
_symmetry.space_group_name_H-M   'P 1'
#
loop_
_entity.id
_entity.type
_entity.pdbx_description
1 polymer ?
#
loop_
_entity_poly.entity_id
_entity_poly.type
_entity_poly.pdbx_seq_one_letter_code
_entity_poly.pdbx_strand_id
1 'polypeptide(L)'
;MAALFVLLFWIVILAILSCVLGGIALVIPYLFVRKKQFKGKKALLTLATLSPMIFIGLELIIGFISFPIVSERYKVDIGIGDYWQAPINDYYYLFAIDLPETARVESYNTHNQSINNPILYLWNTNDTTIVLTKNRSMYLFQPHASAIDTIAHEAKQQYLDEIMAKMNLLENNAITPEDYFTKTQQEAHKIERVIRHGIVILVLMLLWGGLLYYIKK
;
A
#
# COMPACT_ATOMS: atom_id res chain seq x y z
N MET A 1 16.65 -18.35 -3.14
CA MET A 1 16.50 -19.00 -4.46
C MET A 1 15.02 -19.09 -4.89
N ALA A 2 14.10 -19.51 -4.04
CA ALA A 2 12.67 -19.62 -4.40
C ALA A 2 12.05 -18.27 -4.86
N ALA A 3 12.32 -17.17 -4.18
CA ALA A 3 11.79 -15.86 -4.56
C ALA A 3 12.22 -15.40 -5.96
N LEU A 4 13.46 -15.67 -6.36
CA LEU A 4 13.95 -15.36 -7.70
C LEU A 4 13.22 -16.18 -8.79
N PHE A 5 12.92 -17.45 -8.50
CA PHE A 5 12.18 -18.33 -9.41
C PHE A 5 10.74 -17.85 -9.60
N VAL A 6 10.08 -17.45 -8.51
CA VAL A 6 8.72 -16.89 -8.54
C VAL A 6 8.70 -15.58 -9.33
N LEU A 7 9.67 -14.69 -9.12
CA LEU A 7 9.80 -13.45 -9.87
C LEU A 7 9.97 -13.70 -11.37
N LEU A 8 10.89 -14.61 -11.76
CA LEU A 8 11.11 -14.97 -13.16
C LEU A 8 9.87 -15.57 -13.80
N PHE A 9 9.16 -16.44 -13.08
CA PHE A 9 7.91 -17.03 -13.55
C PHE A 9 6.85 -15.95 -13.87
N TRP A 10 6.66 -14.99 -12.98
CA TRP A 10 5.73 -13.88 -13.21
C TRP A 10 6.15 -12.98 -14.37
N ILE A 11 7.45 -12.69 -14.53
CA ILE A 11 7.95 -11.91 -15.67
C ILE A 11 7.63 -12.62 -16.99
N VAL A 12 7.81 -13.94 -17.07
CA VAL A 12 7.49 -14.72 -18.27
C VAL A 12 5.99 -14.70 -18.58
N ILE A 13 5.13 -14.90 -17.56
CA ILE A 13 3.67 -14.81 -17.73
C ILE A 13 3.26 -13.43 -18.23
N LEU A 14 3.77 -12.37 -17.63
CA LEU A 14 3.47 -11.00 -18.03
C LEU A 14 3.95 -10.68 -19.44
N ALA A 15 5.11 -11.20 -19.86
CA ALA A 15 5.61 -11.07 -21.22
C ALA A 15 4.70 -11.77 -22.24
N ILE A 16 4.26 -13.01 -21.96
CA ILE A 16 3.33 -13.74 -22.81
C ILE A 16 1.99 -13.00 -22.92
N LEU A 17 1.44 -12.57 -21.79
CA LEU A 17 0.19 -11.78 -21.74
C LEU A 17 0.30 -10.49 -22.54
N SER A 18 1.43 -9.79 -22.42
CA SER A 18 1.72 -8.57 -23.19
C SER A 18 1.74 -8.82 -24.70
N CYS A 19 2.33 -9.94 -25.15
CA CYS A 19 2.35 -10.30 -26.55
C CYS A 19 0.94 -10.58 -27.08
N VAL A 20 0.11 -11.30 -26.31
CA VAL A 20 -1.28 -11.59 -26.69
C VAL A 20 -2.09 -10.29 -26.75
N LEU A 21 -1.99 -9.44 -25.74
CA LEU A 21 -2.68 -8.15 -25.71
C LEU A 21 -2.18 -7.21 -26.82
N GLY A 22 -0.88 -7.24 -27.13
CA GLY A 22 -0.30 -6.51 -28.26
C GLY A 22 -0.87 -6.95 -29.61
N GLY A 23 -1.05 -8.26 -29.79
CA GLY A 23 -1.73 -8.81 -30.98
C GLY A 23 -3.17 -8.33 -31.11
N ILE A 24 -3.93 -8.35 -30.00
CA ILE A 24 -5.31 -7.85 -29.96
C ILE A 24 -5.34 -6.34 -30.22
N ALA A 25 -4.47 -5.58 -29.56
CA ALA A 25 -4.39 -4.12 -29.71
C ALA A 25 -4.00 -3.69 -31.14
N LEU A 26 -3.31 -4.54 -31.90
CA LEU A 26 -2.99 -4.31 -33.30
C LEU A 26 -4.22 -4.40 -34.21
N VAL A 27 -5.17 -5.31 -33.92
CA VAL A 27 -6.29 -5.60 -34.81
C VAL A 27 -7.12 -4.35 -35.10
N ILE A 28 -7.44 -3.57 -34.10
CA ILE A 28 -8.29 -2.37 -34.26
C ILE A 28 -7.63 -1.34 -35.18
N PRO A 29 -6.41 -0.81 -34.87
CA PRO A 29 -5.75 0.13 -35.78
C PRO A 29 -5.49 -0.44 -37.17
N TYR A 30 -5.15 -1.74 -37.28
CA TYR A 30 -4.93 -2.38 -38.57
C TYR A 30 -6.18 -2.37 -39.42
N LEU A 31 -7.35 -2.70 -38.88
CA LEU A 31 -8.62 -2.65 -39.63
C LEU A 31 -8.95 -1.23 -40.12
N PHE A 32 -8.68 -0.21 -39.32
CA PHE A 32 -8.91 1.19 -39.68
C PHE A 32 -7.94 1.71 -40.76
N VAL A 33 -6.69 1.28 -40.72
CA VAL A 33 -5.64 1.87 -41.59
C VAL A 33 -5.21 0.97 -42.74
N ARG A 34 -5.71 -0.29 -42.85
CA ARG A 34 -5.23 -1.24 -43.85
C ARG A 34 -5.38 -0.75 -45.29
N LYS A 35 -6.46 -0.03 -45.58
CA LYS A 35 -6.75 0.53 -46.92
C LYS A 35 -6.20 1.96 -47.13
N LYS A 36 -5.66 2.59 -46.07
CA LYS A 36 -5.15 3.97 -46.14
C LYS A 36 -3.63 3.95 -46.21
N GLN A 37 -3.07 4.75 -47.11
CA GLN A 37 -1.64 5.05 -47.12
C GLN A 37 -1.44 6.45 -46.56
N PHE A 38 -0.72 6.57 -45.46
CA PHE A 38 -0.33 7.84 -44.86
C PHE A 38 1.02 7.73 -44.16
N LYS A 39 1.68 8.89 -44.02
CA LYS A 39 2.97 8.99 -43.30
C LYS A 39 2.77 8.51 -41.87
N GLY A 40 3.64 7.61 -41.39
CA GLY A 40 3.59 7.09 -40.02
C GLY A 40 2.68 5.88 -39.79
N LYS A 41 2.05 5.31 -40.84
CA LYS A 41 1.23 4.07 -40.71
C LYS A 41 1.97 2.95 -39.98
N LYS A 42 3.26 2.72 -40.33
CA LYS A 42 4.08 1.69 -39.65
C LYS A 42 4.29 2.02 -38.18
N ALA A 43 4.63 3.29 -37.86
CA ALA A 43 4.84 3.73 -36.48
C ALA A 43 3.57 3.59 -35.62
N LEU A 44 2.39 3.91 -36.18
CA LEU A 44 1.11 3.71 -35.48
C LEU A 44 0.88 2.23 -35.13
N LEU A 45 1.07 1.34 -36.11
CA LEU A 45 0.88 -0.10 -35.89
C LEU A 45 1.90 -0.64 -34.90
N THR A 46 3.16 -0.23 -35.01
CA THR A 46 4.22 -0.64 -34.06
C THR A 46 3.90 -0.16 -32.65
N LEU A 47 3.51 1.10 -32.46
CA LEU A 47 3.15 1.62 -31.15
C LEU A 47 1.93 0.91 -30.56
N ALA A 48 0.91 0.64 -31.38
CA ALA A 48 -0.26 -0.12 -30.94
C ALA A 48 0.11 -1.51 -30.42
N THR A 49 0.98 -2.22 -31.16
CA THR A 49 1.45 -3.56 -30.77
C THR A 49 2.30 -3.52 -29.50
N LEU A 50 3.16 -2.51 -29.35
CA LEU A 50 4.07 -2.40 -28.20
C LEU A 50 3.43 -1.76 -26.98
N SER A 51 2.29 -1.06 -27.11
CA SER A 51 1.63 -0.36 -26.00
C SER A 51 1.38 -1.25 -24.78
N PRO A 52 0.89 -2.49 -24.87
CA PRO A 52 0.73 -3.34 -23.70
C PRO A 52 2.06 -3.72 -23.02
N MET A 53 3.12 -3.95 -23.80
CA MET A 53 4.46 -4.19 -23.24
C MET A 53 5.00 -2.96 -22.53
N ILE A 54 4.84 -1.78 -23.15
CA ILE A 54 5.24 -0.50 -22.56
C ILE A 54 4.45 -0.26 -21.28
N PHE A 55 3.13 -0.50 -21.30
CA PHE A 55 2.27 -0.37 -20.11
C PHE A 55 2.77 -1.25 -18.95
N ILE A 56 2.95 -2.55 -19.19
CA ILE A 56 3.40 -3.49 -18.16
C ILE A 56 4.83 -3.15 -17.68
N GLY A 57 5.73 -2.79 -18.60
CA GLY A 57 7.09 -2.38 -18.24
C GLY A 57 7.11 -1.12 -17.36
N LEU A 58 6.29 -0.13 -17.70
CA LEU A 58 6.14 1.09 -16.89
C LEU A 58 5.50 0.79 -15.53
N GLU A 59 4.47 -0.05 -15.47
CA GLU A 59 3.85 -0.48 -14.21
C GLU A 59 4.88 -1.11 -13.26
N LEU A 60 5.75 -1.98 -13.77
CA LEU A 60 6.80 -2.60 -12.98
C LEU A 60 7.85 -1.58 -12.52
N ILE A 61 8.37 -0.75 -13.43
CA ILE A 61 9.42 0.23 -13.11
C ILE A 61 8.90 1.28 -12.12
N ILE A 62 7.72 1.84 -12.38
CA ILE A 62 7.12 2.86 -11.52
C ILE A 62 6.73 2.25 -10.19
N GLY A 63 6.20 1.02 -10.17
CA GLY A 63 5.91 0.28 -8.94
C GLY A 63 7.14 0.08 -8.07
N PHE A 64 8.27 -0.31 -8.66
CA PHE A 64 9.55 -0.45 -7.95
C PHE A 64 10.03 0.86 -7.30
N ILE A 65 9.70 2.01 -7.90
CA ILE A 65 10.08 3.33 -7.40
C ILE A 65 9.03 3.86 -6.40
N SER A 66 7.73 3.73 -6.72
CA SER A 66 6.65 4.28 -5.90
C SER A 66 6.46 3.54 -4.58
N PHE A 67 6.70 2.24 -4.59
CA PHE A 67 6.51 1.37 -3.45
C PHE A 67 7.33 1.80 -2.21
N PRO A 68 8.68 1.94 -2.27
CA PRO A 68 9.44 2.41 -1.12
C PRO A 68 9.09 3.85 -0.72
N ILE A 69 8.78 4.73 -1.69
CA ILE A 69 8.41 6.12 -1.40
C ILE A 69 7.11 6.18 -0.60
N VAL A 70 6.10 5.38 -0.99
CA VAL A 70 4.82 5.33 -0.28
C VAL A 70 5.01 4.67 1.09
N SER A 71 5.78 3.58 1.20
CA SER A 71 6.14 2.94 2.45
C SER A 71 6.74 3.94 3.44
N GLU A 72 7.75 4.68 3.01
CA GLU A 72 8.42 5.68 3.84
C GLU A 72 7.47 6.84 4.22
N ARG A 73 6.69 7.35 3.25
CA ARG A 73 5.78 8.46 3.45
C ARG A 73 4.66 8.15 4.44
N TYR A 74 4.08 6.96 4.35
CA TYR A 74 2.99 6.51 5.21
C TYR A 74 3.48 5.71 6.41
N LYS A 75 4.79 5.50 6.52
CA LYS A 75 5.43 4.73 7.61
C LYS A 75 4.82 3.33 7.78
N VAL A 76 4.44 2.72 6.69
CA VAL A 76 3.81 1.40 6.64
C VAL A 76 4.76 0.43 5.96
N ASP A 77 4.99 -0.73 6.57
CA ASP A 77 5.59 -1.83 5.84
C ASP A 77 4.55 -2.42 4.89
N ILE A 78 4.89 -2.48 3.61
CA ILE A 78 4.00 -2.95 2.55
C ILE A 78 4.25 -4.42 2.18
N GLY A 79 4.80 -5.20 3.11
CA GLY A 79 4.79 -6.67 3.04
C GLY A 79 5.94 -7.29 2.26
N ILE A 80 7.12 -6.68 2.29
CA ILE A 80 8.35 -7.32 1.80
C ILE A 80 9.17 -7.78 3.01
N GLY A 81 8.76 -8.87 3.65
CA GLY A 81 9.50 -9.48 4.75
C GLY A 81 8.64 -9.94 5.93
N ASP A 82 9.29 -10.39 6.99
CA ASP A 82 8.67 -10.86 8.23
C ASP A 82 8.44 -9.71 9.23
N TYR A 83 8.38 -8.49 8.72
CA TYR A 83 8.35 -7.25 9.46
C TYR A 83 7.02 -6.52 9.20
N TRP A 84 6.33 -6.13 10.26
CA TRP A 84 5.05 -5.44 10.23
C TRP A 84 5.18 -4.09 10.91
N GLN A 85 4.80 -3.03 10.20
CA GLN A 85 4.79 -1.68 10.75
C GLN A 85 3.52 -0.94 10.30
N ALA A 86 2.87 -0.26 11.26
CA ALA A 86 1.74 0.62 10.98
C ALA A 86 1.77 1.82 11.94
N PRO A 87 1.60 3.06 11.45
CA PRO A 87 1.61 4.24 12.29
C PRO A 87 0.39 4.27 13.21
N ILE A 88 0.59 4.61 14.47
CA ILE A 88 -0.46 4.93 15.44
C ILE A 88 -0.69 6.44 15.42
N ASN A 89 0.39 7.22 15.48
CA ASN A 89 0.39 8.68 15.35
C ASN A 89 1.73 9.16 14.78
N ASP A 90 2.03 10.47 14.87
CA ASP A 90 3.28 11.05 14.36
C ASP A 90 4.54 10.53 15.07
N TYR A 91 4.42 10.05 16.29
CA TYR A 91 5.53 9.66 17.16
C TYR A 91 5.63 8.17 17.41
N TYR A 92 4.54 7.42 17.23
CA TYR A 92 4.45 6.00 17.59
C TYR A 92 3.92 5.15 16.45
N TYR A 93 4.38 3.91 16.41
CA TYR A 93 3.92 2.92 15.47
C TYR A 93 3.73 1.56 16.14
N LEU A 94 2.81 0.79 15.58
CA LEU A 94 2.66 -0.62 15.88
C LEU A 94 3.73 -1.40 15.12
N PHE A 95 4.39 -2.32 15.80
CA PHE A 95 5.50 -3.08 15.27
C PHE A 95 5.38 -4.55 15.64
N ALA A 96 5.64 -5.46 14.70
CA ALA A 96 5.77 -6.88 14.95
C ALA A 96 6.83 -7.50 14.04
N ILE A 97 7.41 -8.62 14.47
CA ILE A 97 8.29 -9.47 13.67
C ILE A 97 7.61 -10.83 13.58
N ASP A 98 7.62 -11.44 12.41
CA ASP A 98 7.03 -12.73 12.06
C ASP A 98 5.50 -12.79 12.23
N LEU A 99 4.98 -12.51 13.42
CA LEU A 99 3.57 -12.68 13.76
C LEU A 99 2.94 -11.37 14.22
N PRO A 100 1.84 -10.89 13.58
CA PRO A 100 1.12 -9.69 14.01
C PRO A 100 0.64 -9.73 15.47
N GLU A 101 0.39 -10.92 16.00
CA GLU A 101 -0.05 -11.14 17.41
C GLU A 101 1.00 -10.78 18.44
N THR A 102 2.27 -10.63 18.04
CA THR A 102 3.38 -10.21 18.89
C THR A 102 3.59 -8.70 18.88
N ALA A 103 2.66 -7.98 18.23
CA ALA A 103 2.76 -6.55 18.03
C ALA A 103 2.91 -5.79 19.35
N ARG A 104 3.77 -4.79 19.32
CA ARG A 104 4.07 -3.85 20.39
C ARG A 104 4.09 -2.43 19.86
N VAL A 105 4.06 -1.44 20.75
CA VAL A 105 4.18 -0.05 20.34
C VAL A 105 5.61 0.41 20.51
N GLU A 106 6.17 0.92 19.41
CA GLU A 106 7.50 1.53 19.39
C GLU A 106 7.42 3.01 19.00
N SER A 107 8.43 3.77 19.41
CA SER A 107 8.54 5.18 19.04
C SER A 107 9.49 5.37 17.87
N TYR A 108 9.17 6.31 16.97
CA TYR A 108 10.10 6.79 15.95
C TYR A 108 11.29 7.56 16.54
N ASN A 109 11.16 8.05 17.78
CA ASN A 109 12.23 8.71 18.49
C ASN A 109 12.72 7.82 19.65
N THR A 110 14.01 7.52 19.69
CA THR A 110 14.65 6.69 20.71
C THR A 110 14.55 7.25 22.14
N HIS A 111 14.20 8.53 22.28
CA HIS A 111 14.00 9.18 23.58
C HIS A 111 12.59 9.00 24.16
N ASN A 112 11.65 8.55 23.36
CA ASN A 112 10.28 8.35 23.81
C ASN A 112 10.08 6.93 24.37
N GLN A 113 9.12 6.82 25.25
CA GLN A 113 8.78 5.55 25.93
C GLN A 113 8.11 4.59 24.93
N SER A 114 8.54 3.34 24.90
CA SER A 114 7.91 2.26 24.11
C SER A 114 7.10 1.34 25.03
N ILE A 115 6.04 0.73 24.47
CA ILE A 115 5.24 -0.26 25.19
C ILE A 115 5.66 -1.66 24.72
N ASN A 116 6.45 -2.34 25.54
CA ASN A 116 6.99 -3.66 25.19
C ASN A 116 6.01 -4.83 25.37
N ASN A 117 4.86 -4.59 26.03
CA ASN A 117 3.84 -5.61 26.20
C ASN A 117 3.07 -5.83 24.88
N PRO A 118 2.83 -7.07 24.47
CA PRO A 118 2.05 -7.36 23.28
C PRO A 118 0.67 -6.74 23.35
N ILE A 119 0.23 -6.21 22.22
CA ILE A 119 -1.06 -5.57 22.07
C ILE A 119 -2.14 -6.62 21.87
N LEU A 120 -3.27 -6.44 22.53
CA LEU A 120 -4.44 -7.29 22.40
C LEU A 120 -5.46 -6.70 21.43
N TYR A 121 -5.83 -5.42 21.64
CA TYR A 121 -6.79 -4.69 20.82
C TYR A 121 -6.42 -3.22 20.67
N LEU A 122 -6.92 -2.62 19.57
CA LEU A 122 -6.85 -1.19 19.30
C LEU A 122 -8.26 -0.66 19.01
N TRP A 123 -8.51 0.59 19.37
CA TRP A 123 -9.70 1.34 19.00
C TRP A 123 -9.26 2.67 18.40
N ASN A 124 -9.62 2.87 17.14
CA ASN A 124 -9.42 4.17 16.49
C ASN A 124 -10.71 4.99 16.62
N THR A 125 -10.60 6.10 17.31
CA THR A 125 -11.61 7.17 17.26
C THR A 125 -11.11 8.28 16.32
N ASN A 126 -11.95 9.28 16.02
CA ASN A 126 -11.60 10.33 15.06
C ASN A 126 -10.30 11.08 15.43
N ASP A 127 -10.01 11.20 16.73
CA ASP A 127 -8.91 12.02 17.23
C ASP A 127 -7.92 11.25 18.13
N THR A 128 -8.15 9.96 18.39
CA THR A 128 -7.29 9.21 19.31
C THR A 128 -7.24 7.73 18.96
N THR A 129 -6.13 7.10 19.30
CA THR A 129 -5.99 5.64 19.28
C THR A 129 -5.84 5.13 20.70
N ILE A 130 -6.68 4.20 21.09
CA ILE A 130 -6.62 3.51 22.38
C ILE A 130 -6.06 2.12 22.15
N VAL A 131 -5.11 1.73 22.99
CA VAL A 131 -4.39 0.46 22.89
C VAL A 131 -4.55 -0.31 24.21
N LEU A 132 -5.02 -1.55 24.12
CA LEU A 132 -5.09 -2.50 25.23
C LEU A 132 -4.02 -3.56 25.04
N THR A 133 -3.18 -3.76 26.06
CA THR A 133 -2.12 -4.77 26.09
C THR A 133 -2.57 -6.08 26.72
N LYS A 134 -1.84 -7.16 26.48
CA LYS A 134 -2.11 -8.50 27.07
C LYS A 134 -2.02 -8.52 28.60
N ASN A 135 -1.22 -7.65 29.21
CA ASN A 135 -1.18 -7.46 30.67
C ASN A 135 -2.29 -6.55 31.22
N ARG A 136 -3.30 -6.21 30.38
CA ARG A 136 -4.46 -5.40 30.75
C ARG A 136 -4.13 -3.94 31.11
N SER A 137 -3.06 -3.41 30.57
CA SER A 137 -2.78 -1.97 30.60
C SER A 137 -3.42 -1.29 29.39
N MET A 138 -4.03 -0.12 29.61
CA MET A 138 -4.71 0.65 28.57
C MET A 138 -4.04 2.01 28.42
N TYR A 139 -3.74 2.35 27.17
CA TYR A 139 -2.99 3.56 26.79
C TYR A 139 -3.76 4.36 25.75
N LEU A 140 -3.66 5.68 25.85
CA LEU A 140 -4.25 6.64 24.91
C LEU A 140 -3.13 7.33 24.12
N PHE A 141 -3.29 7.35 22.82
CA PHE A 141 -2.41 8.03 21.88
C PHE A 141 -3.19 9.14 21.18
N GLN A 142 -2.78 10.39 21.40
CA GLN A 142 -3.32 11.53 20.67
C GLN A 142 -2.54 11.74 19.36
N PRO A 143 -3.12 12.28 18.28
CA PRO A 143 -2.50 12.34 16.96
C PRO A 143 -1.13 13.03 16.92
N HIS A 144 -1.00 14.13 17.64
CA HIS A 144 0.19 15.00 17.63
C HIS A 144 0.94 15.05 18.96
N ALA A 145 0.60 14.15 19.90
CA ALA A 145 1.27 14.12 21.21
C ALA A 145 2.39 13.09 21.24
N SER A 146 3.55 13.49 21.73
CA SER A 146 4.68 12.60 22.00
C SER A 146 4.58 11.88 23.35
N ALA A 147 3.63 12.28 24.20
CA ALA A 147 3.35 11.62 25.45
C ALA A 147 2.31 10.51 25.28
N ILE A 148 2.47 9.43 26.05
CA ILE A 148 1.50 8.35 26.14
C ILE A 148 0.72 8.54 27.43
N ASP A 149 -0.58 8.70 27.33
CA ASP A 149 -1.44 8.79 28.50
C ASP A 149 -1.86 7.38 28.92
N THR A 150 -1.55 7.01 30.17
CA THR A 150 -1.97 5.74 30.73
C THR A 150 -3.37 5.87 31.32
N ILE A 151 -4.36 5.18 30.75
CA ILE A 151 -5.74 5.16 31.26
C ILE A 151 -5.88 4.18 32.42
N ALA A 152 -5.27 2.99 32.26
CA ALA A 152 -5.24 1.96 33.27
C ALA A 152 -3.93 1.17 33.19
N HIS A 153 -3.40 0.76 34.34
CA HIS A 153 -2.20 -0.05 34.43
C HIS A 153 -2.51 -1.36 35.16
N GLU A 154 -2.30 -2.49 34.48
CA GLU A 154 -2.54 -3.86 35.00
C GLU A 154 -3.93 -4.04 35.68
N ALA A 155 -4.98 -3.44 35.09
CA ALA A 155 -6.29 -3.42 35.67
C ALA A 155 -6.96 -4.80 35.70
N LYS A 156 -7.79 -5.05 36.71
CA LYS A 156 -8.68 -6.21 36.74
C LYS A 156 -9.71 -6.11 35.60
N GLN A 157 -10.18 -7.26 35.09
CA GLN A 157 -11.11 -7.31 33.95
C GLN A 157 -12.36 -6.45 34.19
N GLN A 158 -12.99 -6.57 35.36
CA GLN A 158 -14.18 -5.80 35.69
C GLN A 158 -13.95 -4.27 35.58
N TYR A 159 -12.79 -3.78 36.03
CA TYR A 159 -12.46 -2.36 35.93
C TYR A 159 -12.22 -1.92 34.49
N LEU A 160 -11.60 -2.78 33.64
CA LEU A 160 -11.47 -2.51 32.21
C LEU A 160 -12.81 -2.48 31.51
N ASP A 161 -13.73 -3.38 31.83
CA ASP A 161 -15.06 -3.41 31.27
C ASP A 161 -15.84 -2.12 31.61
N GLU A 162 -15.71 -1.61 32.84
CA GLU A 162 -16.29 -0.32 33.26
C GLU A 162 -15.67 0.87 32.47
N ILE A 163 -14.36 0.89 32.29
CA ILE A 163 -13.67 1.92 31.50
C ILE A 163 -14.12 1.86 30.04
N MET A 164 -14.13 0.66 29.44
CA MET A 164 -14.55 0.48 28.05
C MET A 164 -16.00 0.90 27.83
N ALA A 165 -16.90 0.56 28.75
CA ALA A 165 -18.29 0.99 28.72
C ALA A 165 -18.41 2.52 28.83
N LYS A 166 -17.69 3.14 29.79
CA LYS A 166 -17.69 4.60 30.01
C LYS A 166 -17.16 5.37 28.79
N MET A 167 -16.20 4.80 28.06
CA MET A 167 -15.62 5.40 26.86
C MET A 167 -16.37 5.01 25.58
N ASN A 168 -17.48 4.29 25.68
CA ASN A 168 -18.24 3.73 24.54
C ASN A 168 -17.39 2.84 23.61
N LEU A 169 -16.35 2.19 24.12
CA LEU A 169 -15.46 1.35 23.32
C LEU A 169 -16.08 0.00 22.99
N LEU A 170 -17.09 -0.46 23.77
CA LEU A 170 -17.83 -1.70 23.51
C LEU A 170 -18.70 -1.59 22.24
N GLU A 171 -19.16 -0.38 21.89
CA GLU A 171 -19.92 -0.11 20.67
C GLU A 171 -19.02 0.08 19.44
N ASN A 172 -17.77 0.48 19.66
CA ASN A 172 -16.76 0.63 18.62
C ASN A 172 -16.00 -0.69 18.50
N ASN A 173 -16.07 -1.32 17.33
CA ASN A 173 -15.39 -2.59 17.08
C ASN A 173 -13.91 -2.51 17.44
N ALA A 174 -13.50 -3.33 18.39
CA ALA A 174 -12.09 -3.53 18.69
C ALA A 174 -11.39 -4.14 17.47
N ILE A 175 -10.25 -3.59 17.10
CA ILE A 175 -9.45 -4.04 15.95
C ILE A 175 -8.27 -4.83 16.51
N THR A 176 -8.01 -6.02 15.98
CA THR A 176 -6.81 -6.78 16.29
C THR A 176 -5.58 -6.13 15.66
N PRO A 177 -4.36 -6.37 16.17
CA PRO A 177 -3.14 -5.91 15.50
C PRO A 177 -3.05 -6.34 14.03
N GLU A 178 -3.44 -7.58 13.72
CA GLU A 178 -3.46 -8.11 12.36
C GLU A 178 -4.40 -7.30 11.44
N ASP A 179 -5.63 -7.05 11.89
CA ASP A 179 -6.59 -6.25 11.14
C ASP A 179 -6.12 -4.80 10.98
N TYR A 180 -5.45 -4.25 12.00
CA TYR A 180 -4.89 -2.90 11.95
C TYR A 180 -3.78 -2.79 10.91
N PHE A 181 -2.82 -3.71 10.90
CA PHE A 181 -1.79 -3.78 9.86
C PHE A 181 -2.40 -3.95 8.48
N THR A 182 -3.29 -4.92 8.31
CA THR A 182 -3.95 -5.21 7.04
C THR A 182 -4.68 -3.99 6.49
N LYS A 183 -5.47 -3.31 7.31
CA LYS A 183 -6.19 -2.09 6.92
C LYS A 183 -5.24 -0.98 6.49
N THR A 184 -4.21 -0.72 7.29
CA THR A 184 -3.25 0.36 7.01
C THR A 184 -2.44 0.07 5.75
N GLN A 185 -2.04 -1.17 5.54
CA GLN A 185 -1.39 -1.63 4.31
C GLN A 185 -2.30 -1.47 3.08
N GLN A 186 -3.56 -1.86 3.19
CA GLN A 186 -4.52 -1.73 2.08
C GLN A 186 -4.72 -0.26 1.67
N GLU A 187 -4.78 0.66 2.62
CA GLU A 187 -4.87 2.10 2.34
C GLU A 187 -3.62 2.61 1.62
N ALA A 188 -2.43 2.26 2.10
CA ALA A 188 -1.16 2.61 1.45
C ALA A 188 -1.06 2.03 0.03
N HIS A 189 -1.40 0.76 -0.16
CA HIS A 189 -1.44 0.11 -1.47
C HIS A 189 -2.47 0.72 -2.43
N LYS A 190 -3.60 1.19 -1.92
CA LYS A 190 -4.60 1.89 -2.74
C LYS A 190 -4.04 3.20 -3.29
N ILE A 191 -3.39 3.97 -2.44
CA ILE A 191 -2.78 5.25 -2.81
C ILE A 191 -1.63 5.01 -3.80
N GLU A 192 -0.75 4.05 -3.53
CA GLU A 192 0.35 3.67 -4.43
C GLU A 192 -0.18 3.32 -5.82
N ARG A 193 -1.20 2.46 -5.91
CA ARG A 193 -1.82 2.07 -7.19
C ARG A 193 -2.38 3.26 -7.96
N VAL A 194 -3.05 4.18 -7.28
CA VAL A 194 -3.61 5.38 -7.93
C VAL A 194 -2.51 6.25 -8.52
N ILE A 195 -1.43 6.49 -7.78
CA ILE A 195 -0.28 7.28 -8.23
C ILE A 195 0.40 6.58 -9.42
N ARG A 196 0.71 5.29 -9.30
CA ARG A 196 1.37 4.49 -10.32
C ARG A 196 0.58 4.48 -11.63
N HIS A 197 -0.70 4.08 -11.58
CA HIS A 197 -1.54 4.05 -12.78
C HIS A 197 -1.71 5.44 -13.39
N GLY A 198 -1.84 6.49 -12.57
CA GLY A 198 -1.91 7.87 -13.06
C GLY A 198 -0.67 8.27 -13.86
N ILE A 199 0.52 7.96 -13.37
CA ILE A 199 1.79 8.24 -14.07
C ILE A 199 1.89 7.42 -15.37
N VAL A 200 1.58 6.12 -15.32
CA VAL A 200 1.63 5.24 -16.50
C VAL A 200 0.69 5.73 -17.60
N ILE A 201 -0.55 6.06 -17.24
CA ILE A 201 -1.53 6.60 -18.20
C ILE A 201 -1.02 7.90 -18.80
N LEU A 202 -0.48 8.82 -18.00
CA LEU A 202 0.06 10.09 -18.48
C LEU A 202 1.20 9.86 -19.49
N VAL A 203 2.15 8.97 -19.20
CA VAL A 203 3.26 8.65 -20.11
C VAL A 203 2.74 8.07 -21.43
N LEU A 204 1.78 7.15 -21.37
CA LEU A 204 1.17 6.60 -22.59
C LEU A 204 0.42 7.65 -23.40
N MET A 205 -0.31 8.56 -22.75
CA MET A 205 -0.98 9.67 -23.44
C MET A 205 0.03 10.57 -24.16
N LEU A 206 1.17 10.86 -23.53
CA LEU A 206 2.23 11.66 -24.16
C LEU A 206 2.85 10.94 -25.36
N LEU A 207 3.09 9.64 -25.26
CA LEU A 207 3.62 8.83 -26.38
C LEU A 207 2.63 8.82 -27.57
N TRP A 208 1.36 8.56 -27.32
CA TRP A 208 0.34 8.55 -28.34
C TRP A 208 0.09 9.95 -28.92
N GLY A 209 0.04 10.97 -28.08
CA GLY A 209 -0.12 12.36 -28.49
C GLY A 209 1.04 12.83 -29.37
N GLY A 210 2.28 12.51 -28.99
CA GLY A 210 3.46 12.81 -29.80
C GLY A 210 3.43 12.11 -31.18
N LEU A 211 3.02 10.84 -31.22
CA LEU A 211 2.87 10.12 -32.49
C LEU A 211 1.79 10.73 -33.38
N LEU A 212 0.61 11.03 -32.83
CA LEU A 212 -0.48 11.65 -33.59
C LEU A 212 -0.09 13.04 -34.14
N TYR A 213 0.63 13.83 -33.35
CA TYR A 213 1.19 15.11 -33.81
C TYR A 213 2.17 14.91 -34.94
N TYR A 214 3.06 13.93 -34.88
CA TYR A 214 4.03 13.60 -35.94
C TYR A 214 3.33 13.17 -37.24
N ILE A 215 2.24 12.38 -37.13
CA ILE A 215 1.49 11.91 -38.30
C ILE A 215 0.73 13.06 -38.98
N LYS A 216 0.27 14.04 -38.19
CA LYS A 216 -0.49 15.19 -38.74
C LYS A 216 0.40 16.22 -39.44
N LYS A 217 1.66 16.31 -39.07
CA LYS A 217 2.65 17.20 -39.69
C LYS A 217 3.28 16.55 -40.93
#